data_b4dd411fb0fed85c7146dc284f5e5e80
#
_entry.id   b4dd411fb0fed85c7146dc284f5e5e80
#
_cell.length_a   1.000
_cell.length_b   1.000
_cell.length_c   1.000
_cell.angle_alpha   90.00
_cell.angle_beta   90.00
_cell.angle_gamma   90.00
#
_symmetry.space_group_name_H-M   'P 1'
#
loop_
_entity.id
_entity.type
_entity.pdbx_description
1 polymer ?
#
loop_
_entity_poly.entity_id
_entity_poly.type
_entity_poly.pdbx_seq_one_letter_code
_entity_poly.pdbx_strand_id
1 'polypeptide(L)'
;PSSPAVRPPKSIIERQGRLSEKCIDLVTNKKLGTSTLQTLTSSLDLVMLNNTRLISLSRTILSTSVKMNDSERLAVLQEIERQTIEQERKVSKVSRIISQYERLKRNLR
;
A
#
# COMPACT_ATOMS: atom_id res chain seq x y z
N PRO A 1 6.10 30.46 1.48
CA PRO A 1 6.10 29.19 2.17
C PRO A 1 5.11 28.22 1.51
N SER A 2 5.55 27.01 1.34
CA SER A 2 4.71 25.99 0.76
C SER A 2 3.56 25.65 1.71
N SER A 3 2.37 25.46 1.15
CA SER A 3 1.23 25.02 1.93
C SER A 3 1.51 23.64 2.52
N PRO A 4 1.29 23.42 3.84
CA PRO A 4 1.49 22.10 4.42
C PRO A 4 0.50 21.06 3.91
N ALA A 5 -0.56 21.48 3.20
CA ALA A 5 -1.53 20.56 2.61
C ALA A 5 -1.01 19.90 1.32
N VAL A 6 0.03 20.44 0.71
CA VAL A 6 0.59 19.92 -0.54
C VAL A 6 1.80 19.07 -0.22
N ARG A 7 1.62 17.75 -0.31
CA ARG A 7 2.74 16.83 -0.18
C ARG A 7 3.50 16.74 -1.49
N PRO A 8 4.84 16.67 -1.45
CA PRO A 8 5.60 16.45 -2.67
C PRO A 8 5.17 15.14 -3.34
N PRO A 9 4.99 15.14 -4.67
CA PRO A 9 4.64 13.93 -5.41
C PRO A 9 5.56 12.75 -5.14
N LYS A 10 6.84 13.04 -4.91
CA LYS A 10 7.86 12.06 -4.61
C LYS A 10 7.52 11.26 -3.35
N SER A 11 6.93 11.89 -2.33
CA SER A 11 6.60 11.18 -1.08
C SER A 11 5.46 10.18 -1.28
N ILE A 12 4.51 10.46 -2.19
CA ILE A 12 3.44 9.51 -2.52
C ILE A 12 4.03 8.27 -3.18
N ILE A 13 4.91 8.45 -4.16
CA ILE A 13 5.56 7.34 -4.87
C ILE A 13 6.42 6.50 -3.93
N GLU A 14 7.19 7.14 -3.06
CA GLU A 14 8.00 6.46 -2.06
C GLU A 14 7.13 5.63 -1.12
N ARG A 15 6.00 6.19 -0.70
CA ARG A 15 5.04 5.52 0.17
C ARG A 15 4.45 4.27 -0.50
N GLN A 16 4.10 4.40 -1.78
CA GLN A 16 3.59 3.28 -2.58
C GLN A 16 4.65 2.19 -2.76
N GLY A 17 5.91 2.59 -2.95
CA GLY A 17 7.02 1.65 -3.07
C GLY A 17 7.23 0.86 -1.78
N ARG A 18 7.21 1.53 -0.63
CA ARG A 18 7.33 0.87 0.68
C ARG A 18 6.17 -0.10 0.93
N LEU A 19 4.97 0.27 0.51
CA LEU A 19 3.80 -0.60 0.65
C LEU A 19 3.97 -1.88 -0.17
N SER A 20 4.44 -1.77 -1.40
CA SER A 20 4.72 -2.95 -2.25
C SER A 20 5.78 -3.85 -1.63
N GLU A 21 6.87 -3.30 -1.12
CA GLU A 21 7.92 -4.06 -0.44
C GLU A 21 7.38 -4.81 0.77
N LYS A 22 6.56 -4.15 1.56
CA LYS A 22 5.96 -4.77 2.75
C LYS A 22 5.05 -5.93 2.36
N CYS A 23 4.25 -5.80 1.30
CA CYS A 23 3.42 -6.88 0.78
C CYS A 23 4.26 -8.08 0.37
N ILE A 24 5.35 -7.85 -0.36
CA ILE A 24 6.25 -8.91 -0.79
C ILE A 24 6.86 -9.63 0.40
N ASP A 25 7.34 -8.89 1.39
CA ASP A 25 7.93 -9.46 2.61
C ASP A 25 6.93 -10.36 3.34
N LEU A 26 5.68 -9.94 3.44
CA LEU A 26 4.64 -10.72 4.11
C LEU A 26 4.27 -11.98 3.33
N VAL A 27 4.20 -11.90 2.00
CA VAL A 27 3.89 -13.05 1.14
C VAL A 27 4.99 -14.10 1.19
N THR A 28 6.24 -13.68 1.37
CA THR A 28 7.39 -14.60 1.42
C THR A 28 7.57 -15.26 2.79
N ASN A 29 6.76 -14.92 3.77
CA ASN A 29 6.82 -15.53 5.10
C ASN A 29 6.31 -16.97 5.05
N LYS A 30 7.23 -17.93 5.11
CA LYS A 30 6.93 -19.37 4.97
C LYS A 30 6.52 -20.06 6.28
N LYS A 31 6.40 -19.32 7.37
CA LYS A 31 6.09 -19.89 8.68
C LYS A 31 4.60 -20.13 8.88
N LEU A 32 3.75 -19.64 8.01
CA LEU A 32 2.30 -19.77 8.12
C LEU A 32 1.84 -21.12 7.57
N GLY A 33 0.76 -21.65 8.14
CA GLY A 33 0.10 -22.84 7.59
C GLY A 33 -0.51 -22.53 6.22
N THR A 34 -0.65 -23.56 5.38
CA THR A 34 -1.03 -23.40 3.98
C THR A 34 -2.34 -22.64 3.79
N SER A 35 -3.40 -23.01 4.52
CA SER A 35 -4.70 -22.36 4.31
C SER A 35 -4.69 -20.91 4.81
N THR A 36 -4.03 -20.65 5.93
CA THR A 36 -3.87 -19.29 6.44
C THR A 36 -3.07 -18.45 5.47
N LEU A 37 -1.97 -19.01 4.95
CA LEU A 37 -1.11 -18.32 3.99
C LEU A 37 -1.88 -17.99 2.71
N GLN A 38 -2.70 -18.92 2.19
CA GLN A 38 -3.50 -18.67 1.00
C GLN A 38 -4.48 -17.51 1.20
N THR A 39 -5.18 -17.48 2.32
CA THR A 39 -6.14 -16.41 2.62
C THR A 39 -5.42 -15.06 2.70
N LEU A 40 -4.31 -15.00 3.41
CA LEU A 40 -3.55 -13.75 3.58
C LEU A 40 -2.90 -13.33 2.28
N THR A 41 -2.38 -14.27 1.50
CA THR A 41 -1.76 -13.99 0.19
C THR A 41 -2.80 -13.39 -0.76
N SER A 42 -4.02 -13.94 -0.80
CA SER A 42 -5.09 -13.39 -1.63
C SER A 42 -5.42 -11.94 -1.26
N SER A 43 -5.47 -11.63 0.04
CA SER A 43 -5.70 -10.26 0.51
C SER A 43 -4.57 -9.33 0.09
N LEU A 44 -3.33 -9.78 0.22
CA LEU A 44 -2.16 -8.98 -0.16
C LEU A 44 -2.06 -8.80 -1.67
N ASP A 45 -2.46 -9.79 -2.46
CA ASP A 45 -2.49 -9.68 -3.92
C ASP A 45 -3.44 -8.58 -4.35
N LEU A 46 -4.61 -8.46 -3.71
CA LEU A 46 -5.55 -7.38 -3.99
C LEU A 46 -4.96 -6.02 -3.63
N VAL A 47 -4.26 -5.92 -2.50
CA VAL A 47 -3.59 -4.69 -2.11
C VAL A 47 -2.52 -4.33 -3.12
N MET A 48 -1.71 -5.29 -3.56
CA MET A 48 -0.66 -5.05 -4.55
C MET A 48 -1.24 -4.60 -5.89
N LEU A 49 -2.33 -5.24 -6.34
CA LEU A 49 -2.99 -4.85 -7.57
C LEU A 49 -3.50 -3.41 -7.51
N ASN A 50 -4.19 -3.05 -6.42
CA ASN A 50 -4.68 -1.70 -6.22
C ASN A 50 -3.53 -0.70 -6.13
N ASN A 51 -2.46 -1.04 -5.43
CA ASN A 51 -1.30 -0.17 -5.31
C ASN A 51 -0.61 0.05 -6.66
N THR A 52 -0.49 -0.98 -7.49
CA THR A 52 0.05 -0.87 -8.84
C THR A 52 -0.78 0.11 -9.68
N ARG A 53 -2.11 0.02 -9.58
CA ARG A 53 -3.01 0.95 -10.27
C ARG A 53 -2.82 2.39 -9.77
N LEU A 54 -2.67 2.57 -8.48
CA LEU A 54 -2.46 3.90 -7.88
C LEU A 54 -1.10 4.47 -8.29
N ILE A 55 -0.06 3.65 -8.37
CA ILE A 55 1.26 4.09 -8.84
C ILE A 55 1.16 4.56 -10.29
N SER A 56 0.49 3.78 -11.14
CA SER A 56 0.30 4.13 -12.54
C SER A 56 -0.46 5.46 -12.68
N LEU A 57 -1.52 5.63 -11.89
CA LEU A 57 -2.31 6.86 -11.87
C LEU A 57 -1.47 8.04 -11.38
N SER A 58 -0.67 7.86 -10.34
CA SER A 58 0.23 8.91 -9.84
C SER A 58 1.19 9.37 -10.92
N ARG A 59 1.80 8.45 -11.63
CA ARG A 59 2.72 8.77 -12.72
C ARG A 59 2.02 9.53 -13.84
N THR A 60 0.81 9.12 -14.18
CA THR A 60 0.01 9.81 -15.21
C THR A 60 -0.31 11.24 -14.80
N ILE A 61 -0.76 11.44 -13.56
CA ILE A 61 -1.14 12.77 -13.05
C ILE A 61 0.08 13.70 -12.94
N LEU A 62 1.25 13.12 -12.64
CA LEU A 62 2.49 13.90 -12.56
C LEU A 62 3.13 14.17 -13.92
N SER A 63 2.62 13.53 -14.96
CA SER A 63 3.11 13.75 -16.32
C SER A 63 2.70 15.14 -16.82
N THR A 64 3.63 15.82 -17.50
CA THR A 64 3.36 17.13 -18.10
C THR A 64 2.41 17.04 -19.29
N SER A 65 2.17 15.83 -19.82
CA SER A 65 1.26 15.63 -20.95
C SER A 65 -0.21 15.70 -20.56
N VAL A 66 -0.52 15.57 -19.27
CA VAL A 66 -1.90 15.62 -18.78
C VAL A 66 -2.30 17.07 -18.57
N LYS A 67 -3.37 17.48 -19.27
CA LYS A 67 -3.91 18.84 -19.16
C LYS A 67 -4.82 18.93 -17.94
N MET A 68 -4.28 19.42 -16.85
CA MET A 68 -5.02 19.66 -15.61
C MET A 68 -4.50 20.94 -14.99
N ASN A 69 -5.37 21.70 -14.36
CA ASN A 69 -4.90 22.81 -13.53
C ASN A 69 -4.39 22.27 -12.19
N ASP A 70 -3.68 23.13 -11.44
CA ASP A 70 -3.05 22.73 -10.18
C ASP A 70 -4.07 22.25 -9.15
N SER A 71 -5.24 22.86 -9.11
CA SER A 71 -6.31 22.49 -8.16
C SER A 71 -6.85 21.09 -8.46
N GLU A 72 -7.09 20.78 -9.72
CA GLU A 72 -7.55 19.48 -10.15
C GLU A 72 -6.49 18.40 -9.86
N ARG A 73 -5.23 18.71 -10.18
CA ARG A 73 -4.11 17.81 -9.94
C ARG A 73 -3.97 17.50 -8.45
N LEU A 74 -4.05 18.53 -7.60
CA LEU A 74 -3.96 18.37 -6.16
C LEU A 74 -5.10 17.49 -5.64
N ALA A 75 -6.33 17.71 -6.11
CA ALA A 75 -7.47 16.92 -5.66
C ALA A 75 -7.29 15.43 -5.99
N VAL A 76 -6.79 15.11 -7.17
CA VAL A 76 -6.54 13.71 -7.56
C VAL A 76 -5.41 13.11 -6.73
N LEU A 77 -4.33 13.85 -6.50
CA LEU A 77 -3.21 13.37 -5.69
C LEU A 77 -3.64 13.10 -4.25
N GLN A 78 -4.50 13.94 -3.69
CA GLN A 78 -5.04 13.74 -2.35
C GLN A 78 -5.89 12.48 -2.27
N GLU A 79 -6.70 12.21 -3.30
CA GLU A 79 -7.49 10.98 -3.35
C GLU A 79 -6.61 9.74 -3.49
N ILE A 80 -5.55 9.81 -4.29
CA ILE A 80 -4.57 8.73 -4.41
C ILE A 80 -3.91 8.47 -3.06
N GLU A 81 -3.53 9.53 -2.34
CA GLU A 81 -2.93 9.39 -1.01
C GLU A 81 -3.92 8.73 -0.04
N ARG A 82 -5.18 9.16 -0.06
CA ARG A 82 -6.21 8.58 0.81
C ARG A 82 -6.35 7.07 0.58
N GLN A 83 -6.41 6.66 -0.69
CA GLN A 83 -6.52 5.25 -1.05
C GLN A 83 -5.24 4.47 -0.67
N THR A 84 -4.08 5.09 -0.83
CA THR A 84 -2.81 4.48 -0.41
C THR A 84 -2.80 4.21 1.10
N ILE A 85 -3.28 5.17 1.89
CA ILE A 85 -3.40 5.01 3.34
C ILE A 85 -4.33 3.85 3.68
N GLU A 86 -5.44 3.71 2.97
CA GLU A 86 -6.35 2.58 3.18
C GLU A 86 -5.67 1.23 2.91
N GLN A 87 -4.86 1.15 1.85
CA GLN A 87 -4.10 -0.06 1.56
C GLN A 87 -3.06 -0.34 2.66
N GLU A 88 -2.39 0.70 3.16
CA GLU A 88 -1.46 0.56 4.28
C GLU A 88 -2.14 -0.01 5.53
N ARG A 89 -3.36 0.42 5.82
CA ARG A 89 -4.13 -0.10 6.95
C ARG A 89 -4.43 -1.59 6.78
N LYS A 90 -4.80 -2.01 5.57
CA LYS A 90 -5.06 -3.41 5.27
C LYS A 90 -3.80 -4.25 5.47
N VAL A 91 -2.66 -3.78 4.99
CA VAL A 91 -1.38 -4.48 5.16
C VAL A 91 -0.99 -4.56 6.64
N SER A 92 -1.19 -3.48 7.40
CA SER A 92 -0.91 -3.47 8.84
C SER A 92 -1.78 -4.48 9.58
N LYS A 93 -3.04 -4.60 9.18
CA LYS A 93 -3.95 -5.59 9.76
C LYS A 93 -3.48 -7.01 9.49
N VAL A 94 -3.09 -7.31 8.25
CA VAL A 94 -2.56 -8.62 7.87
C VAL A 94 -1.27 -8.90 8.64
N SER A 95 -0.38 -7.91 8.75
CA SER A 95 0.86 -8.05 9.52
C SER A 95 0.59 -8.42 10.98
N ARG A 96 -0.41 -7.80 11.60
CA ARG A 96 -0.80 -8.12 12.99
C ARG A 96 -1.34 -9.54 13.10
N ILE A 97 -2.15 -9.98 12.14
CA ILE A 97 -2.69 -11.34 12.12
C ILE A 97 -1.56 -12.35 12.03
N ILE A 98 -0.57 -12.11 11.18
CA ILE A 98 0.60 -12.97 11.04
C ILE A 98 1.38 -13.04 12.35
N SER A 99 1.62 -11.89 12.98
CA SER A 99 2.34 -11.83 14.27
C SER A 99 1.60 -12.60 15.36
N GLN A 100 0.27 -12.47 15.42
CA GLN A 100 -0.55 -13.19 16.38
C GLN A 100 -0.50 -14.69 16.13
N TYR A 101 -0.58 -15.11 14.87
CA TYR A 101 -0.49 -16.51 14.50
C TYR A 101 0.86 -17.12 14.90
N GLU A 102 1.94 -16.43 14.62
CA GLU A 102 3.29 -16.89 14.99
C GLU A 102 3.43 -17.02 16.52
N ARG A 103 2.86 -16.07 17.26
CA ARG A 103 2.89 -16.10 18.73
C ARG A 103 2.12 -17.30 19.28
N LEU A 104 0.93 -17.56 18.77
CA LEU A 104 0.12 -18.71 19.15
C LEU A 104 0.86 -20.02 18.84
N LYS A 105 1.47 -20.10 17.67
CA LYS A 105 2.21 -21.27 17.25
C LYS A 105 3.40 -21.56 18.20
N ARG A 106 4.09 -20.52 18.64
CA ARG A 106 5.19 -20.68 19.63
C ARG A 106 4.68 -21.16 20.99
N ASN A 107 3.52 -20.69 21.41
CA ASN A 107 2.94 -21.05 22.70
C ASN A 107 2.39 -22.48 22.73
N LEU A 108 2.13 -23.08 21.59
CA LEU A 108 1.62 -24.45 21.48
C LEU A 108 2.72 -25.52 21.50
N ARG A 109 3.97 -25.12 21.54
CA ARG A 109 5.12 -26.04 21.61
C ARG A 109 5.46 -26.43 23.05
#